data_fc24ac10e5b1812c0c23654a64bddc4c
#
_entry.id   fc24ac10e5b1812c0c23654a64bddc4c
#
_cell.length_a   1.000
_cell.length_b   1.000
_cell.length_c   1.000
_cell.angle_alpha   90.00
_cell.angle_beta   90.00
_cell.angle_gamma   90.00
#
_symmetry.space_group_name_H-M   'P 1'
#
loop_
_entity.id
_entity.type
_entity.pdbx_description
1 polymer ?
#
loop_
_entity_poly.entity_id
_entity_poly.type
_entity_poly.pdbx_seq_one_letter_code
_entity_poly.pdbx_strand_id
1 'polypeptide(L)'
;ALIKLIASSSTYRQSSQASADELVTDPENDLLTHANRYQLPAEMLRDNALLASGLLVDKQGGPSVKPYEVAESFKPVARGKGEQLYRRSLYTYWRRTAPAPVMMTLDAAKREVCSVARERTSNPLHAIVLLNDPQYVEAARKMGENLVKAFGNDHKAAMSKAFEQLTSRVAEDAELAVISISFQQQLAYFKKYPDEANKFLSTGDAPRDMNLPADQVAAMGMVINL
;
A
#
# COMPACT_ATOMS: atom_id res chain seq x y z
N ALA A 1 10.28 0.17 25.76
CA ALA A 1 11.73 0.38 25.91
C ALA A 1 12.53 -0.35 24.81
N LEU A 2 12.41 -1.68 24.67
CA LEU A 2 13.21 -2.50 23.72
C LEU A 2 13.01 -2.12 22.24
N ILE A 3 11.76 -1.99 21.78
CA ILE A 3 11.46 -1.58 20.38
C ILE A 3 12.08 -0.23 20.05
N LYS A 4 11.99 0.75 20.98
CA LYS A 4 12.61 2.06 20.78
C LYS A 4 14.13 1.95 20.67
N LEU A 5 14.75 1.12 21.50
CA LEU A 5 16.20 0.88 21.46
C LEU A 5 16.64 0.31 20.12
N ILE A 6 15.94 -0.72 19.61
CA ILE A 6 16.22 -1.35 18.32
C ILE A 6 16.04 -0.31 17.20
N ALA A 7 14.88 0.35 17.13
CA ALA A 7 14.57 1.31 16.07
C ALA A 7 15.47 2.56 16.08
N SER A 8 16.09 2.92 17.22
CA SER A 8 17.02 4.03 17.31
C SER A 8 18.49 3.64 17.13
N SER A 9 18.80 2.35 17.00
CA SER A 9 20.17 1.88 16.78
C SER A 9 20.71 2.31 15.40
N SER A 10 22.01 2.51 15.31
CA SER A 10 22.68 2.87 14.06
C SER A 10 22.47 1.80 12.99
N THR A 11 22.57 0.53 13.35
CA THR A 11 22.38 -0.61 12.44
C THR A 11 20.95 -0.63 11.84
N TYR A 12 19.92 -0.40 12.65
CA TYR A 12 18.54 -0.39 12.14
C TYR A 12 18.26 0.80 11.22
N ARG A 13 18.95 1.93 11.43
CA ARG A 13 18.78 3.19 10.69
C ARG A 13 19.72 3.34 9.51
N GLN A 14 20.54 2.35 9.20
CA GLN A 14 21.41 2.37 8.03
C GLN A 14 20.61 2.57 6.74
N SER A 15 21.26 3.24 5.77
CA SER A 15 20.77 3.28 4.39
C SER A 15 20.84 1.88 3.77
N SER A 16 19.90 1.58 2.87
CA SER A 16 19.96 0.40 2.02
C SER A 16 20.74 0.63 0.72
N GLN A 17 21.30 1.83 0.53
CA GLN A 17 22.18 2.12 -0.59
C GLN A 17 23.58 1.68 -0.21
N ALA A 18 24.14 0.73 -0.97
CA ALA A 18 25.50 0.29 -0.86
C ALA A 18 26.35 0.92 -1.97
N SER A 19 27.59 1.27 -1.65
CA SER A 19 28.57 1.65 -2.65
C SER A 19 29.06 0.44 -3.47
N ALA A 20 29.65 0.68 -4.63
CA ALA A 20 30.22 -0.41 -5.44
C ALA A 20 31.32 -1.18 -4.69
N ASP A 21 32.10 -0.49 -3.87
CA ASP A 21 33.19 -1.11 -3.08
C ASP A 21 32.64 -1.99 -1.95
N GLU A 22 31.55 -1.57 -1.30
CA GLU A 22 30.87 -2.38 -0.27
C GLU A 22 30.28 -3.66 -0.87
N LEU A 23 29.66 -3.56 -2.05
CA LEU A 23 29.10 -4.75 -2.74
C LEU A 23 30.19 -5.73 -3.21
N VAL A 24 31.40 -5.26 -3.48
CA VAL A 24 32.53 -6.13 -3.82
C VAL A 24 33.15 -6.76 -2.57
N THR A 25 33.26 -5.99 -1.48
CA THR A 25 33.93 -6.42 -0.25
C THR A 25 33.04 -7.33 0.61
N ASP A 26 31.73 -7.06 0.65
CA ASP A 26 30.73 -7.78 1.47
C ASP A 26 29.44 -8.03 0.67
N PRO A 27 29.50 -8.90 -0.38
CA PRO A 27 28.36 -9.13 -1.28
C PRO A 27 27.15 -9.74 -0.59
N GLU A 28 27.36 -10.51 0.48
CA GLU A 28 26.28 -11.14 1.27
C GLU A 28 25.81 -10.27 2.44
N ASN A 29 26.45 -9.10 2.62
CA ASN A 29 26.19 -8.18 3.74
C ASN A 29 26.34 -8.82 5.14
N ASP A 30 27.31 -9.71 5.30
CA ASP A 30 27.60 -10.38 6.56
C ASP A 30 28.14 -9.40 7.62
N LEU A 31 28.81 -8.35 7.19
CA LEU A 31 29.35 -7.30 8.06
C LEU A 31 28.33 -6.20 8.38
N LEU A 32 27.12 -6.28 7.85
CA LEU A 32 26.05 -5.29 8.02
C LEU A 32 26.49 -3.86 7.61
N THR A 33 27.20 -3.74 6.51
CA THR A 33 27.67 -2.45 5.98
C THR A 33 26.53 -1.57 5.50
N HIS A 34 25.42 -2.17 5.10
CA HIS A 34 24.20 -1.48 4.68
C HIS A 34 22.94 -2.24 5.13
N ALA A 35 21.78 -1.58 5.11
CA ALA A 35 20.53 -2.24 5.43
C ALA A 35 20.09 -3.18 4.29
N ASN A 36 19.56 -4.34 4.64
CA ASN A 36 19.02 -5.30 3.69
C ASN A 36 17.78 -4.73 2.97
N ARG A 37 17.74 -4.92 1.64
CA ARG A 37 16.51 -4.69 0.85
C ARG A 37 15.71 -5.98 0.79
N TYR A 38 14.48 -5.92 1.21
CA TYR A 38 13.56 -7.04 1.10
C TYR A 38 12.13 -6.57 0.81
N GLN A 39 11.40 -7.40 0.10
CA GLN A 39 9.99 -7.16 -0.15
C GLN A 39 9.19 -7.32 1.15
N LEU A 40 8.29 -6.37 1.39
CA LEU A 40 7.39 -6.45 2.54
C LEU A 40 6.44 -7.65 2.40
N PRO A 41 6.15 -8.37 3.49
CA PRO A 41 5.12 -9.40 3.50
C PRO A 41 3.75 -8.83 3.08
N ALA A 42 2.91 -9.67 2.47
CA ALA A 42 1.58 -9.30 2.01
C ALA A 42 0.73 -8.57 3.06
N GLU A 43 0.80 -9.04 4.31
CA GLU A 43 0.10 -8.44 5.44
C GLU A 43 0.58 -7.01 5.71
N MET A 44 1.88 -6.76 5.60
CA MET A 44 2.46 -5.42 5.80
C MET A 44 2.17 -4.49 4.64
N LEU A 45 2.17 -4.98 3.40
CA LEU A 45 1.79 -4.17 2.22
C LEU A 45 0.37 -3.63 2.38
N ARG A 46 -0.58 -4.51 2.74
CA ARG A 46 -1.96 -4.10 2.97
C ARG A 46 -2.10 -3.15 4.16
N ASP A 47 -1.49 -3.47 5.29
CA ASP A 47 -1.59 -2.65 6.50
C ASP A 47 -0.96 -1.26 6.27
N ASN A 48 0.11 -1.18 5.48
CA ASN A 48 0.75 0.07 5.09
C ASN A 48 -0.16 0.94 4.21
N ALA A 49 -0.82 0.34 3.21
CA ALA A 49 -1.78 1.05 2.36
C ALA A 49 -2.96 1.60 3.19
N LEU A 50 -3.50 0.80 4.11
CA LEU A 50 -4.58 1.22 5.01
C LEU A 50 -4.13 2.33 5.97
N LEU A 51 -2.89 2.24 6.49
CA LEU A 51 -2.34 3.26 7.39
C LEU A 51 -2.12 4.59 6.65
N ALA A 52 -1.48 4.56 5.50
CA ALA A 52 -1.19 5.75 4.70
C ALA A 52 -2.46 6.48 4.25
N SER A 53 -3.51 5.72 3.93
CA SER A 53 -4.82 6.27 3.54
C SER A 53 -5.68 6.75 4.73
N GLY A 54 -5.28 6.44 5.97
CA GLY A 54 -6.09 6.72 7.16
C GLY A 54 -7.31 5.80 7.32
N LEU A 55 -7.38 4.71 6.57
CA LEU A 55 -8.47 3.72 6.66
C LEU A 55 -8.22 2.69 7.77
N LEU A 56 -6.98 2.52 8.24
CA LEU A 56 -6.64 1.48 9.20
C LEU A 56 -7.44 1.59 10.50
N VAL A 57 -8.15 0.54 10.85
CA VAL A 57 -8.81 0.39 12.14
C VAL A 57 -7.88 -0.35 13.09
N ASP A 58 -7.24 0.39 14.01
CA ASP A 58 -6.28 -0.15 14.99
C ASP A 58 -7.00 -0.67 16.24
N LYS A 59 -7.90 -1.64 16.05
CA LYS A 59 -8.60 -2.33 17.12
C LYS A 59 -7.92 -3.66 17.43
N GLN A 60 -7.47 -3.84 18.65
CA GLN A 60 -6.84 -5.09 19.08
C GLN A 60 -7.86 -6.10 19.60
N GLY A 61 -7.60 -7.38 19.33
CA GLY A 61 -8.44 -8.48 19.79
C GLY A 61 -9.75 -8.62 19.00
N GLY A 62 -10.61 -9.52 19.46
CA GLY A 62 -11.89 -9.84 18.82
C GLY A 62 -11.80 -10.89 17.70
N PRO A 63 -12.92 -11.22 17.06
CA PRO A 63 -12.97 -12.25 16.02
C PRO A 63 -12.23 -11.84 14.74
N SER A 64 -11.90 -12.83 13.91
CA SER A 64 -11.38 -12.61 12.57
C SER A 64 -12.38 -11.89 11.68
N VAL A 65 -11.85 -11.13 10.69
CA VAL A 65 -12.65 -10.36 9.75
C VAL A 65 -12.46 -10.87 8.32
N LYS A 66 -13.41 -10.61 7.44
CA LYS A 66 -13.38 -11.04 6.04
C LYS A 66 -13.29 -9.80 5.12
N PRO A 67 -12.11 -9.22 4.93
CA PRO A 67 -11.95 -8.06 4.04
C PRO A 67 -12.06 -8.43 2.56
N TYR A 68 -11.91 -9.73 2.22
CA TYR A 68 -12.03 -10.27 0.87
C TYR A 68 -13.24 -11.20 0.76
N GLU A 69 -13.76 -11.35 -0.46
CA GLU A 69 -14.63 -12.46 -0.79
C GLU A 69 -13.82 -13.76 -0.81
N VAL A 70 -14.32 -14.76 -0.11
CA VAL A 70 -13.68 -16.06 -0.05
C VAL A 70 -14.63 -17.09 -0.67
N ALA A 71 -14.17 -17.78 -1.71
CA ALA A 71 -14.96 -18.87 -2.31
C ALA A 71 -15.14 -20.02 -1.30
N GLU A 72 -16.37 -20.48 -1.09
CA GLU A 72 -16.68 -21.61 -0.25
C GLU A 72 -17.42 -22.66 -1.05
N SER A 73 -16.71 -23.73 -1.48
CA SER A 73 -17.32 -24.89 -2.14
C SER A 73 -18.44 -24.48 -3.11
N PHE A 74 -18.14 -23.67 -4.11
CA PHE A 74 -19.09 -23.08 -5.07
C PHE A 74 -20.05 -22.00 -4.54
N LYS A 75 -19.95 -21.60 -3.28
CA LYS A 75 -20.70 -20.47 -2.73
C LYS A 75 -19.72 -19.38 -2.28
N PRO A 76 -19.78 -18.17 -2.85
CA PRO A 76 -18.99 -17.05 -2.34
C PRO A 76 -19.44 -16.71 -0.92
N VAL A 77 -18.51 -16.61 0.01
CA VAL A 77 -18.78 -16.06 1.35
C VAL A 77 -18.62 -14.55 1.23
N ALA A 78 -19.70 -13.84 1.49
CA ALA A 78 -19.70 -12.39 1.44
C ALA A 78 -18.61 -11.79 2.34
N ARG A 79 -17.93 -10.76 1.83
CA ARG A 79 -16.99 -9.98 2.62
C ARG A 79 -17.68 -9.24 3.76
N GLY A 80 -16.93 -8.87 4.79
CA GLY A 80 -17.41 -8.03 5.87
C GLY A 80 -17.83 -6.64 5.40
N LYS A 81 -18.32 -5.82 6.33
CA LYS A 81 -18.72 -4.43 6.05
C LYS A 81 -18.14 -3.48 7.10
N GLY A 82 -18.04 -2.20 6.74
CA GLY A 82 -17.57 -1.14 7.62
C GLY A 82 -16.16 -1.42 8.18
N GLU A 83 -15.96 -1.22 9.48
CA GLU A 83 -14.66 -1.41 10.14
C GLU A 83 -13.99 -2.76 9.88
N GLN A 84 -14.74 -3.81 9.59
CA GLN A 84 -14.22 -5.15 9.34
C GLN A 84 -13.32 -5.18 8.08
N LEU A 85 -13.55 -4.29 7.12
CA LEU A 85 -12.76 -4.21 5.90
C LEU A 85 -11.35 -3.66 6.13
N TYR A 86 -11.18 -2.85 7.17
CA TYR A 86 -9.99 -2.03 7.38
C TYR A 86 -9.17 -2.43 8.61
N ARG A 87 -9.49 -3.56 9.24
CA ARG A 87 -8.69 -4.08 10.35
C ARG A 87 -7.33 -4.59 9.86
N ARG A 88 -6.34 -4.62 10.76
CA ARG A 88 -5.01 -5.18 10.47
C ARG A 88 -5.11 -6.57 9.86
N SER A 89 -4.25 -6.85 8.91
CA SER A 89 -4.20 -8.12 8.17
C SER A 89 -3.98 -9.35 9.07
N LEU A 90 -3.44 -9.16 10.27
CA LEU A 90 -3.36 -10.19 11.32
C LEU A 90 -4.74 -10.81 11.63
N TYR A 91 -5.80 -10.02 11.56
CA TYR A 91 -7.17 -10.46 11.85
C TYR A 91 -7.91 -10.99 10.63
N THR A 92 -7.29 -11.03 9.45
CA THR A 92 -7.92 -11.56 8.25
C THR A 92 -8.23 -13.04 8.43
N TYR A 93 -9.50 -13.40 8.23
CA TYR A 93 -9.95 -14.77 8.21
C TYR A 93 -9.22 -15.56 7.12
N TRP A 94 -8.60 -16.65 7.53
CA TRP A 94 -7.84 -17.51 6.65
C TRP A 94 -8.54 -18.85 6.49
N ARG A 95 -8.99 -19.15 5.30
CA ARG A 95 -9.53 -20.45 4.99
C ARG A 95 -8.46 -21.31 4.34
N ARG A 96 -8.23 -22.49 4.91
CA ARG A 96 -7.20 -23.42 4.43
C ARG A 96 -7.39 -23.79 2.96
N THR A 97 -8.63 -24.13 2.55
CA THR A 97 -8.97 -24.59 1.19
C THR A 97 -9.18 -23.47 0.17
N ALA A 98 -9.37 -22.23 0.63
CA ALA A 98 -9.61 -21.07 -0.23
C ALA A 98 -9.09 -19.80 0.45
N PRO A 99 -7.76 -19.62 0.56
CA PRO A 99 -7.17 -18.42 1.09
C PRO A 99 -7.47 -17.22 0.18
N ALA A 100 -7.37 -16.01 0.72
CA ALA A 100 -7.61 -14.77 -0.04
C ALA A 100 -6.64 -14.69 -1.26
N PRO A 101 -7.13 -14.64 -2.51
CA PRO A 101 -6.30 -14.71 -3.70
C PRO A 101 -5.23 -13.63 -3.76
N VAL A 102 -5.60 -12.40 -3.40
CA VAL A 102 -4.69 -11.24 -3.36
C VAL A 102 -3.51 -11.49 -2.41
N MET A 103 -3.80 -12.00 -1.22
CA MET A 103 -2.76 -12.31 -0.23
C MET A 103 -1.84 -13.43 -0.74
N MET A 104 -2.39 -14.43 -1.41
CA MET A 104 -1.60 -15.53 -2.00
C MET A 104 -0.73 -15.05 -3.15
N THR A 105 -1.24 -14.16 -4.00
CA THR A 105 -0.44 -13.56 -5.07
C THR A 105 0.73 -12.75 -4.53
N LEU A 106 0.61 -12.17 -3.34
CA LEU A 106 1.66 -11.42 -2.67
C LEU A 106 2.50 -12.27 -1.69
N ASP A 107 2.59 -13.57 -1.92
CA ASP A 107 3.41 -14.53 -1.14
C ASP A 107 3.02 -14.64 0.35
N ALA A 108 1.76 -14.46 0.70
CA ALA A 108 1.32 -14.70 2.06
C ALA A 108 1.48 -16.16 2.47
N ALA A 109 1.87 -16.40 3.72
CA ALA A 109 2.04 -17.75 4.24
C ALA A 109 0.72 -18.53 4.18
N LYS A 110 0.75 -19.75 3.64
CA LYS A 110 -0.43 -20.63 3.51
C LYS A 110 -1.03 -21.05 4.83
N ARG A 111 -0.26 -20.97 5.92
CA ARG A 111 -0.66 -21.33 7.28
C ARG A 111 -1.05 -22.81 7.46
N GLU A 112 -0.64 -23.66 6.53
CA GLU A 112 -0.91 -25.12 6.57
C GLU A 112 0.18 -25.88 7.30
N VAL A 113 1.43 -25.44 7.12
CA VAL A 113 2.63 -26.05 7.68
C VAL A 113 3.53 -24.98 8.29
N CYS A 114 4.38 -25.39 9.21
CA CYS A 114 5.42 -24.51 9.73
C CYS A 114 6.43 -24.22 8.63
N SER A 115 6.69 -22.94 8.35
CA SER A 115 7.71 -22.50 7.43
C SER A 115 8.84 -21.81 8.21
N VAL A 116 10.07 -22.23 7.95
CA VAL A 116 11.27 -21.62 8.54
C VAL A 116 11.51 -20.22 7.94
N ALA A 117 11.29 -20.09 6.63
CA ALA A 117 11.38 -18.83 5.91
C ALA A 117 10.18 -18.69 4.98
N ARG A 118 9.69 -17.46 4.79
CA ARG A 118 8.66 -17.17 3.80
C ARG A 118 9.31 -16.99 2.44
N GLU A 119 8.71 -17.57 1.42
CA GLU A 119 9.06 -17.27 0.05
C GLU A 119 8.81 -15.79 -0.24
N ARG A 120 9.69 -15.21 -1.04
CA ARG A 120 9.55 -13.83 -1.54
C ARG A 120 9.90 -13.87 -3.01
N THR A 121 8.86 -13.80 -3.84
CA THR A 121 9.04 -13.81 -5.29
C THR A 121 8.99 -12.39 -5.84
N SER A 122 9.69 -12.15 -6.94
CA SER A 122 9.51 -10.94 -7.73
C SER A 122 8.71 -11.31 -8.97
N ASN A 123 7.40 -11.05 -8.94
CA ASN A 123 6.48 -11.48 -9.98
C ASN A 123 5.71 -10.27 -10.53
N PRO A 124 5.59 -10.11 -11.86
CA PRO A 124 4.76 -9.06 -12.46
C PRO A 124 3.31 -9.02 -11.95
N LEU A 125 2.77 -10.17 -11.50
CA LEU A 125 1.43 -10.23 -10.91
C LEU A 125 1.31 -9.40 -9.62
N HIS A 126 2.40 -9.21 -8.87
CA HIS A 126 2.39 -8.33 -7.69
C HIS A 126 2.04 -6.89 -8.10
N ALA A 127 2.70 -6.36 -9.14
CA ALA A 127 2.39 -5.02 -9.64
C ALA A 127 0.94 -4.93 -10.14
N ILE A 128 0.48 -5.94 -10.88
CA ILE A 128 -0.91 -5.97 -11.38
C ILE A 128 -1.92 -5.95 -10.22
N VAL A 129 -1.68 -6.73 -9.17
CA VAL A 129 -2.55 -6.78 -7.99
C VAL A 129 -2.53 -5.43 -7.26
N LEU A 130 -1.36 -4.86 -6.99
CA LEU A 130 -1.26 -3.58 -6.29
C LEU A 130 -1.95 -2.45 -7.06
N LEU A 131 -1.87 -2.46 -8.39
CA LEU A 131 -2.49 -1.44 -9.25
C LEU A 131 -4.01 -1.61 -9.43
N ASN A 132 -4.55 -2.83 -9.32
CA ASN A 132 -5.93 -3.10 -9.75
C ASN A 132 -6.84 -3.66 -8.65
N ASP A 133 -6.29 -4.18 -7.56
CA ASP A 133 -7.15 -4.71 -6.49
C ASP A 133 -7.94 -3.58 -5.82
N PRO A 134 -9.24 -3.75 -5.65
CA PRO A 134 -10.12 -2.71 -5.10
C PRO A 134 -9.68 -2.14 -3.75
N GLN A 135 -9.02 -2.91 -2.90
CA GLN A 135 -8.57 -2.40 -1.59
C GLN A 135 -7.38 -1.43 -1.71
N TYR A 136 -6.44 -1.72 -2.63
CA TYR A 136 -5.31 -0.81 -2.88
C TYR A 136 -5.77 0.44 -3.62
N VAL A 137 -6.63 0.28 -4.61
CA VAL A 137 -7.25 1.42 -5.33
C VAL A 137 -8.06 2.29 -4.38
N GLU A 138 -8.85 1.69 -3.48
CA GLU A 138 -9.59 2.40 -2.45
C GLU A 138 -8.68 3.17 -1.49
N ALA A 139 -7.60 2.53 -1.03
CA ALA A 139 -6.61 3.18 -0.17
C ALA A 139 -5.95 4.37 -0.89
N ALA A 140 -5.54 4.20 -2.15
CA ALA A 140 -4.93 5.27 -2.94
C ALA A 140 -5.89 6.45 -3.17
N ARG A 141 -7.14 6.18 -3.55
CA ARG A 141 -8.13 7.25 -3.72
C ARG A 141 -8.42 7.99 -2.42
N LYS A 142 -8.50 7.26 -1.27
CA LYS A 142 -8.77 7.89 0.03
C LYS A 142 -7.60 8.72 0.52
N MET A 143 -6.38 8.26 0.29
CA MET A 143 -5.18 9.05 0.54
C MET A 143 -5.16 10.31 -0.35
N GLY A 144 -5.48 10.17 -1.64
CA GLY A 144 -5.62 11.30 -2.57
C GLY A 144 -6.65 12.32 -2.12
N GLU A 145 -7.82 11.87 -1.67
CA GLU A 145 -8.86 12.72 -1.08
C GLU A 145 -8.35 13.51 0.13
N ASN A 146 -7.68 12.83 1.07
CA ASN A 146 -7.12 13.46 2.26
C ASN A 146 -6.06 14.52 1.91
N LEU A 147 -5.21 14.24 0.94
CA LEU A 147 -4.17 15.16 0.49
C LEU A 147 -4.74 16.37 -0.27
N VAL A 148 -5.69 16.17 -1.16
CA VAL A 148 -6.38 17.28 -1.84
C VAL A 148 -7.12 18.16 -0.82
N LYS A 149 -7.72 17.55 0.19
CA LYS A 149 -8.37 18.30 1.28
C LYS A 149 -7.37 19.11 2.12
N ALA A 150 -6.19 18.57 2.39
CA ALA A 150 -5.19 19.21 3.23
C ALA A 150 -4.40 20.30 2.50
N PHE A 151 -4.09 20.11 1.22
CA PHE A 151 -3.19 20.98 0.46
C PHE A 151 -3.91 21.82 -0.61
N GLY A 152 -5.18 21.56 -0.91
CA GLY A 152 -5.95 22.28 -1.92
C GLY A 152 -5.26 22.23 -3.29
N ASN A 153 -4.93 23.40 -3.83
CA ASN A 153 -4.29 23.54 -5.14
C ASN A 153 -2.76 23.37 -5.12
N ASP A 154 -2.14 23.20 -3.95
CA ASP A 154 -0.71 22.92 -3.86
C ASP A 154 -0.43 21.43 -4.09
N HIS A 155 -0.60 21.01 -5.34
CA HIS A 155 -0.42 19.62 -5.74
C HIS A 155 1.03 19.13 -5.55
N LYS A 156 2.03 20.02 -5.64
CA LYS A 156 3.43 19.67 -5.45
C LYS A 156 3.69 19.26 -4.00
N ALA A 157 3.22 20.06 -3.04
CA ALA A 157 3.32 19.71 -1.64
C ALA A 157 2.54 18.44 -1.30
N ALA A 158 1.34 18.25 -1.87
CA ALA A 158 0.54 17.04 -1.72
C ALA A 158 1.30 15.78 -2.21
N MET A 159 1.90 15.82 -3.39
CA MET A 159 2.69 14.72 -3.96
C MET A 159 3.95 14.43 -3.14
N SER A 160 4.67 15.46 -2.71
CA SER A 160 5.83 15.30 -1.81
C SER A 160 5.43 14.62 -0.51
N LYS A 161 4.28 15.02 0.08
CA LYS A 161 3.77 14.39 1.29
C LYS A 161 3.31 12.94 1.07
N ALA A 162 2.67 12.65 -0.06
CA ALA A 162 2.32 11.29 -0.44
C ALA A 162 3.56 10.39 -0.52
N PHE A 163 4.58 10.87 -1.22
CA PHE A 163 5.84 10.15 -1.38
C PHE A 163 6.51 9.87 -0.02
N GLU A 164 6.61 10.89 0.85
CA GLU A 164 7.15 10.73 2.19
C GLU A 164 6.38 9.69 3.03
N GLN A 165 5.05 9.73 2.98
CA GLN A 165 4.21 8.79 3.74
C GLN A 165 4.36 7.34 3.26
N LEU A 166 4.55 7.13 1.96
CA LEU A 166 4.65 5.79 1.37
C LEU A 166 6.07 5.21 1.48
N THR A 167 7.10 6.07 1.36
CA THR A 167 8.50 5.64 1.27
C THR A 167 9.32 5.93 2.52
N SER A 168 8.77 6.71 3.47
CA SER A 168 9.44 7.17 4.69
C SER A 168 10.70 8.02 4.41
N ARG A 169 10.83 8.59 3.21
CA ARG A 169 11.90 9.53 2.84
C ARG A 169 11.36 10.70 2.01
N VAL A 170 12.10 11.77 1.98
CA VAL A 170 11.79 12.91 1.11
C VAL A 170 12.08 12.54 -0.34
N ALA A 171 11.19 12.94 -1.26
CA ALA A 171 11.39 12.74 -2.68
C ALA A 171 12.50 13.68 -3.22
N GLU A 172 13.30 13.17 -4.12
CA GLU A 172 14.26 13.98 -4.88
C GLU A 172 13.54 14.81 -5.95
N ASP A 173 14.16 15.92 -6.38
CA ASP A 173 13.55 16.79 -7.41
C ASP A 173 13.24 16.04 -8.71
N ALA A 174 14.09 15.11 -9.11
CA ALA A 174 13.88 14.26 -10.29
C ALA A 174 12.65 13.35 -10.14
N GLU A 175 12.45 12.77 -8.96
CA GLU A 175 11.29 11.92 -8.67
C GLU A 175 10.00 12.75 -8.66
N LEU A 176 10.02 13.92 -8.01
CA LEU A 176 8.88 14.84 -8.00
C LEU A 176 8.53 15.34 -9.40
N ALA A 177 9.53 15.54 -10.27
CA ALA A 177 9.28 15.93 -11.66
C ALA A 177 8.50 14.83 -12.42
N VAL A 178 8.90 13.56 -12.28
CA VAL A 178 8.20 12.42 -12.92
C VAL A 178 6.78 12.28 -12.38
N ILE A 179 6.62 12.32 -11.06
CA ILE A 179 5.30 12.24 -10.39
C ILE A 179 4.40 13.40 -10.85
N SER A 180 4.96 14.61 -10.96
CA SER A 180 4.22 15.81 -11.41
C SER A 180 3.72 15.67 -12.86
N ILE A 181 4.54 15.12 -13.75
CA ILE A 181 4.14 14.84 -15.14
C ILE A 181 2.98 13.84 -15.15
N SER A 182 3.08 12.74 -14.42
CA SER A 182 2.01 11.76 -14.30
C SER A 182 0.73 12.39 -13.76
N PHE A 183 0.83 13.21 -12.72
CA PHE A 183 -0.33 13.92 -12.17
C PHE A 183 -1.02 14.83 -13.20
N GLN A 184 -0.26 15.63 -13.96
CA GLN A 184 -0.83 16.50 -14.97
C GLN A 184 -1.52 15.71 -16.09
N GLN A 185 -0.96 14.59 -16.50
CA GLN A 185 -1.57 13.69 -17.48
C GLN A 185 -2.90 13.13 -16.98
N GLN A 186 -2.92 12.62 -15.73
CA GLN A 186 -4.15 12.10 -15.12
C GLN A 186 -5.20 13.18 -14.90
N LEU A 187 -4.78 14.37 -14.48
CA LEU A 187 -5.69 15.51 -14.31
C LEU A 187 -6.33 15.93 -15.64
N ALA A 188 -5.53 16.01 -16.71
CA ALA A 188 -6.05 16.31 -18.05
C ALA A 188 -7.02 15.23 -18.54
N TYR A 189 -6.71 13.95 -18.27
CA TYR A 189 -7.57 12.83 -18.60
C TYR A 189 -8.93 12.92 -17.88
N PHE A 190 -8.93 13.08 -16.56
CA PHE A 190 -10.17 13.12 -15.78
C PHE A 190 -10.99 14.40 -16.00
N LYS A 191 -10.36 15.51 -16.36
CA LYS A 191 -11.08 16.70 -16.83
C LYS A 191 -11.83 16.43 -18.14
N LYS A 192 -11.22 15.66 -19.04
CA LYS A 192 -11.85 15.28 -20.32
C LYS A 192 -12.92 14.21 -20.14
N TYR A 193 -12.75 13.31 -19.17
CA TYR A 193 -13.63 12.16 -18.92
C TYR A 193 -14.13 12.13 -17.46
N PRO A 194 -15.07 13.01 -17.07
CA PRO A 194 -15.56 13.12 -15.69
C PRO A 194 -16.22 11.82 -15.17
N ASP A 195 -16.84 11.05 -16.06
CA ASP A 195 -17.49 9.78 -15.71
C ASP A 195 -16.45 8.74 -15.26
N GLU A 196 -15.29 8.70 -15.88
CA GLU A 196 -14.20 7.82 -15.46
C GLU A 196 -13.62 8.24 -14.10
N ALA A 197 -13.54 9.56 -13.82
CA ALA A 197 -13.18 10.04 -12.50
C ALA A 197 -14.18 9.55 -11.43
N ASN A 198 -15.47 9.70 -11.71
CA ASN A 198 -16.52 9.24 -10.79
C ASN A 198 -16.49 7.71 -10.59
N LYS A 199 -16.24 6.94 -11.64
CA LYS A 199 -16.10 5.50 -11.59
C LYS A 199 -14.90 5.09 -10.73
N PHE A 200 -13.73 5.69 -10.94
CA PHE A 200 -12.55 5.45 -10.11
C PHE A 200 -12.83 5.78 -8.64
N LEU A 201 -13.44 6.93 -8.35
CA LEU A 201 -13.77 7.38 -7.01
C LEU A 201 -14.90 6.58 -6.34
N SER A 202 -15.64 5.76 -7.06
CA SER A 202 -16.64 4.83 -6.52
C SER A 202 -16.06 3.50 -6.08
N THR A 203 -14.76 3.26 -6.31
CA THR A 203 -14.11 2.00 -5.91
C THR A 203 -14.01 1.89 -4.40
N GLY A 204 -14.40 0.74 -3.86
CA GLY A 204 -14.37 0.44 -2.42
C GLY A 204 -15.60 0.95 -1.66
N ASP A 205 -15.58 0.80 -0.32
CA ASP A 205 -16.72 1.09 0.55
C ASP A 205 -16.54 2.37 1.38
N ALA A 206 -15.33 2.94 1.42
CA ALA A 206 -15.07 4.17 2.15
C ALA A 206 -15.86 5.34 1.54
N PRO A 207 -16.56 6.14 2.35
CA PRO A 207 -17.33 7.26 1.85
C PRO A 207 -16.43 8.30 1.19
N ARG A 208 -16.95 8.88 0.10
CA ARG A 208 -16.31 9.94 -0.66
C ARG A 208 -16.74 11.31 -0.16
N ASP A 209 -15.84 12.27 -0.08
CA ASP A 209 -16.17 13.68 0.15
C ASP A 209 -16.60 14.32 -1.20
N MET A 210 -17.91 14.55 -1.35
CA MET A 210 -18.49 15.11 -2.59
C MET A 210 -18.21 16.61 -2.78
N ASN A 211 -17.63 17.29 -1.78
CA ASN A 211 -17.29 18.72 -1.87
C ASN A 211 -15.93 18.96 -2.54
N LEU A 212 -15.14 17.91 -2.74
CA LEU A 212 -13.83 18.01 -3.38
C LEU A 212 -13.94 17.84 -4.91
N PRO A 213 -13.06 18.50 -5.69
CA PRO A 213 -13.05 18.37 -7.14
C PRO A 213 -12.65 16.96 -7.55
N ALA A 214 -13.59 16.27 -8.24
CA ALA A 214 -13.46 14.86 -8.57
C ALA A 214 -12.24 14.54 -9.45
N ASP A 215 -11.95 15.41 -10.41
CA ASP A 215 -10.81 15.29 -11.32
C ASP A 215 -9.47 15.34 -10.57
N GLN A 216 -9.33 16.26 -9.62
CA GLN A 216 -8.11 16.39 -8.81
C GLN A 216 -7.93 15.20 -7.86
N VAL A 217 -9.01 14.77 -7.18
CA VAL A 217 -8.96 13.64 -6.27
C VAL A 217 -8.64 12.34 -7.02
N ALA A 218 -9.27 12.15 -8.20
CA ALA A 218 -9.00 10.97 -9.02
C ALA A 218 -7.57 10.96 -9.56
N ALA A 219 -7.08 12.12 -10.05
CA ALA A 219 -5.70 12.24 -10.52
C ALA A 219 -4.69 11.97 -9.41
N MET A 220 -4.91 12.53 -8.22
CA MET A 220 -4.04 12.29 -7.06
C MET A 220 -4.07 10.82 -6.64
N GLY A 221 -5.25 10.21 -6.57
CA GLY A 221 -5.41 8.79 -6.26
C GLY A 221 -4.71 7.87 -7.26
N MET A 222 -4.79 8.16 -8.56
CA MET A 222 -4.08 7.39 -9.60
C MET A 222 -2.56 7.48 -9.45
N VAL A 223 -2.05 8.67 -9.15
CA VAL A 223 -0.59 8.85 -8.94
C VAL A 223 -0.09 8.16 -7.67
N ILE A 224 -0.90 8.14 -6.62
CA ILE A 224 -0.58 7.42 -5.37
C ILE A 224 -0.58 5.91 -5.58
N ASN A 225 -1.42 5.42 -6.50
CA ASN A 225 -1.53 4.00 -6.81
C ASN A 225 -0.36 3.47 -7.68
N LEU A 226 0.39 4.35 -8.35
CA LEU A 226 1.59 4.04 -9.14
C LEU A 226 2.81 3.81 -8.26
#